data_48e6725afbe9a7bc756b6b2b96b6ebbd
#
_entry.id   48e6725afbe9a7bc756b6b2b96b6ebbd
#
_cell.length_a   1.000
_cell.length_b   1.000
_cell.length_c   1.000
_cell.angle_alpha   90.00
_cell.angle_beta   90.00
_cell.angle_gamma   90.00
#
_symmetry.space_group_name_H-M   'P 1'
#
loop_
_entity.id
_entity.type
_entity.pdbx_description
1 polymer ?
#
loop_
_entity_poly.entity_id
_entity_poly.type
_entity_poly.pdbx_seq_one_letter_code
_entity_poly.pdbx_strand_id
1 'polypeptide(L)'
;MALMAEIPLDALVPHGNGPVASVYLVTGGRTAVLKVYPQPLDRRTYNAVEIEQAKLAGLRSAASIVRVEALDELPDRRTGLRMEFCPQSLPDLVANGPLPIGDVVVLGQILSSVLAEAHDTGLVHGGVTPANVLERPSGQPALADFGVALRLRFPRDLMADAAFTAPEVLRDGELSEQADVYGLGAVLYLALTGQSPFPAQTGESADGVVLRVLREPPPEVSGRDVPPELSGLLQRMMAKDPDARPEAVTVLREFEQLLTAEPVEDDLDFDDFSDELAAGRNVPVATAPLKPVVQKAKKKTKQPKPRKGLLIGAAAAIALIAVVPVMIQPGDDDQTAPPAPVVTPPTRTAATPPAPTAITLKPPQDNGTSVVLAWSSPKALDRYVVFVAEQGAKEPRSGYNGSGTTATVQISPGLKYCFQVQGTDGVGTYTSQARSIRGATCVGGR
;
A
#
# COMPACT_ATOMS: atom_id res chain seq x y z
N MET A 1 -16.36 -29.06 10.99
CA MET A 1 -15.46 -29.26 9.83
C MET A 1 -16.29 -29.00 8.58
N ALA A 2 -16.26 -27.79 8.04
CA ALA A 2 -16.82 -27.52 6.72
C ALA A 2 -15.89 -28.20 5.69
N LEU A 3 -16.48 -28.96 4.75
CA LEU A 3 -15.75 -29.53 3.61
C LEU A 3 -14.95 -28.38 2.96
N MET A 4 -13.62 -28.55 2.90
CA MET A 4 -12.73 -27.69 2.14
C MET A 4 -13.17 -27.76 0.69
N ALA A 5 -13.79 -26.69 0.19
CA ALA A 5 -14.02 -26.55 -1.25
C ALA A 5 -12.64 -26.29 -1.87
N GLU A 6 -12.17 -27.23 -2.69
CA GLU A 6 -10.98 -26.99 -3.51
C GLU A 6 -11.24 -25.79 -4.41
N ILE A 7 -10.48 -24.70 -4.20
CA ILE A 7 -10.55 -23.54 -5.07
C ILE A 7 -9.75 -23.87 -6.33
N PRO A 8 -10.37 -24.00 -7.50
CA PRO A 8 -9.64 -24.25 -8.72
C PRO A 8 -8.73 -23.05 -9.05
N LEU A 9 -7.49 -23.34 -9.48
CA LEU A 9 -6.49 -22.30 -9.77
C LEU A 9 -6.93 -21.31 -10.86
N ASP A 10 -7.80 -21.72 -11.77
CA ASP A 10 -8.39 -20.91 -12.83
C ASP A 10 -9.46 -19.91 -12.34
N ALA A 11 -9.98 -20.11 -11.12
CA ALA A 11 -10.87 -19.15 -10.45
C ALA A 11 -10.11 -18.02 -9.74
N LEU A 12 -8.78 -18.06 -9.73
CA LEU A 12 -7.93 -17.07 -9.06
C LEU A 12 -7.46 -16.00 -10.02
N VAL A 13 -7.87 -14.75 -9.78
CA VAL A 13 -7.41 -13.57 -10.53
C VAL A 13 -6.35 -12.84 -9.71
N PRO A 14 -5.11 -12.66 -10.21
CA PRO A 14 -4.09 -11.90 -9.50
C PRO A 14 -4.60 -10.51 -9.15
N HIS A 15 -4.51 -10.12 -7.89
CA HIS A 15 -4.95 -8.83 -7.38
C HIS A 15 -3.79 -7.97 -6.88
N GLY A 16 -2.76 -8.59 -6.31
CA GLY A 16 -1.57 -7.90 -5.84
C GLY A 16 -0.53 -8.88 -5.27
N ASN A 17 0.64 -8.35 -5.00
CA ASN A 17 1.69 -9.07 -4.29
C ASN A 17 1.99 -8.32 -2.99
N GLY A 18 1.77 -9.00 -1.87
CA GLY A 18 2.26 -8.54 -0.57
C GLY A 18 3.74 -8.89 -0.39
N PRO A 19 4.36 -8.42 0.70
CA PRO A 19 5.78 -8.67 0.96
C PRO A 19 6.12 -10.17 1.16
N VAL A 20 5.12 -11.00 1.43
CA VAL A 20 5.33 -12.43 1.75
C VAL A 20 4.39 -13.35 0.97
N ALA A 21 3.22 -12.86 0.56
CA ALA A 21 2.16 -13.67 -0.03
C ALA A 21 1.58 -13.00 -1.27
N SER A 22 1.20 -13.79 -2.26
CA SER A 22 0.45 -13.31 -3.41
C SER A 22 -1.04 -13.22 -3.08
N VAL A 23 -1.69 -12.16 -3.57
CA VAL A 23 -3.09 -11.86 -3.29
C VAL A 23 -3.90 -12.06 -4.56
N TYR A 24 -4.98 -12.82 -4.46
CA TYR A 24 -5.88 -13.14 -5.57
C TYR A 24 -7.32 -12.78 -5.23
N LEU A 25 -8.09 -12.39 -6.23
CA LEU A 25 -9.55 -12.37 -6.13
C LEU A 25 -10.09 -13.76 -6.47
N VAL A 26 -11.01 -14.23 -5.66
CA VAL A 26 -11.76 -15.48 -5.93
C VAL A 26 -13.01 -15.12 -6.70
N THR A 27 -13.14 -15.69 -7.92
CA THR A 27 -14.30 -15.48 -8.79
C THR A 27 -15.27 -16.67 -8.70
N GLY A 28 -16.57 -16.42 -8.97
CA GLY A 28 -17.59 -17.49 -9.02
C GLY A 28 -18.49 -17.57 -7.79
N GLY A 29 -18.50 -16.54 -6.94
CA GLY A 29 -19.38 -16.45 -5.76
C GLY A 29 -19.37 -15.04 -5.17
N ARG A 30 -19.53 -14.94 -3.85
CA ARG A 30 -19.27 -13.69 -3.14
C ARG A 30 -17.81 -13.31 -3.34
N THR A 31 -17.55 -12.06 -3.73
CA THR A 31 -16.19 -11.56 -3.92
C THR A 31 -15.38 -11.73 -2.62
N ALA A 32 -14.31 -12.51 -2.70
CA ALA A 32 -13.40 -12.76 -1.60
C ALA A 32 -11.96 -12.58 -2.08
N VAL A 33 -11.05 -12.34 -1.13
CA VAL A 33 -9.61 -12.28 -1.36
C VAL A 33 -8.97 -13.55 -0.84
N LEU A 34 -8.09 -14.17 -1.62
CA LEU A 34 -7.26 -15.27 -1.20
C LEU A 34 -5.80 -14.83 -1.13
N LYS A 35 -5.25 -14.78 0.08
CA LYS A 35 -3.84 -14.48 0.33
C LYS A 35 -3.07 -15.79 0.39
N VAL A 36 -2.29 -16.08 -0.67
CA VAL A 36 -1.59 -17.37 -0.86
C VAL A 36 -0.16 -17.25 -0.38
N TYR A 37 0.19 -18.08 0.60
CA TYR A 37 1.54 -18.16 1.14
C TYR A 37 2.44 -19.05 0.28
N PRO A 38 3.77 -18.79 0.25
CA PRO A 38 4.68 -19.48 -0.66
C PRO A 38 4.86 -20.98 -0.36
N GLN A 39 4.52 -21.41 0.86
CA GLN A 39 4.66 -22.78 1.32
C GLN A 39 3.43 -23.24 2.12
N PRO A 40 3.20 -24.55 2.24
CA PRO A 40 2.18 -25.09 3.14
C PRO A 40 2.43 -24.68 4.59
N LEU A 41 1.37 -24.52 5.35
CA LEU A 41 1.47 -24.39 6.80
C LEU A 41 1.72 -25.76 7.43
N ASP A 42 2.67 -25.84 8.34
CA ASP A 42 2.76 -26.98 9.24
C ASP A 42 1.58 -26.97 10.25
N ARG A 43 1.31 -28.14 10.83
CA ARG A 43 0.16 -28.33 11.74
C ARG A 43 0.19 -27.39 12.94
N ARG A 44 1.39 -27.04 13.43
CA ARG A 44 1.55 -26.14 14.59
C ARG A 44 1.13 -24.72 14.22
N THR A 45 1.64 -24.23 13.10
CA THR A 45 1.30 -22.90 12.58
C THR A 45 -0.20 -22.81 12.22
N TYR A 46 -0.74 -23.86 11.56
CA TYR A 46 -2.16 -23.91 11.24
C TYR A 46 -3.04 -23.77 12.49
N ASN A 47 -2.78 -24.59 13.52
CA ASN A 47 -3.54 -24.54 14.77
C ASN A 47 -3.37 -23.17 15.49
N ALA A 48 -2.17 -22.58 15.45
CA ALA A 48 -1.95 -21.27 16.04
C ALA A 48 -2.79 -20.18 15.34
N VAL A 49 -2.85 -20.19 14.01
CA VAL A 49 -3.69 -19.27 13.24
C VAL A 49 -5.17 -19.47 13.57
N GLU A 50 -5.66 -20.73 13.65
CA GLU A 50 -7.06 -20.99 14.05
C GLU A 50 -7.39 -20.42 15.44
N ILE A 51 -6.47 -20.56 16.40
CA ILE A 51 -6.65 -20.02 17.76
C ILE A 51 -6.69 -18.49 17.72
N GLU A 52 -5.75 -17.84 16.99
CA GLU A 52 -5.74 -16.39 16.82
C GLU A 52 -7.05 -15.90 16.19
N GLN A 53 -7.50 -16.53 15.10
CA GLN A 53 -8.74 -16.15 14.42
C GLN A 53 -9.99 -16.36 15.31
N ALA A 54 -10.02 -17.44 16.10
CA ALA A 54 -11.13 -17.68 17.04
C ALA A 54 -11.20 -16.59 18.13
N LYS A 55 -10.04 -16.16 18.66
CA LYS A 55 -9.97 -15.06 19.62
C LYS A 55 -10.44 -13.75 18.99
N LEU A 56 -9.96 -13.39 17.80
CA LEU A 56 -10.35 -12.17 17.08
C LEU A 56 -11.86 -12.11 16.81
N ALA A 57 -12.46 -13.23 16.42
CA ALA A 57 -13.90 -13.32 16.18
C ALA A 57 -14.74 -13.11 17.46
N GLY A 58 -14.15 -13.30 18.64
CA GLY A 58 -14.80 -13.09 19.95
C GLY A 58 -14.73 -11.66 20.46
N LEU A 59 -13.97 -10.76 19.83
CA LEU A 59 -13.84 -9.36 20.25
C LEU A 59 -15.11 -8.56 19.92
N ARG A 60 -15.47 -7.59 20.76
CA ARG A 60 -16.59 -6.66 20.50
C ARG A 60 -16.30 -5.81 19.26
N SER A 61 -15.05 -5.42 19.05
CA SER A 61 -14.54 -4.69 17.90
C SER A 61 -14.30 -5.55 16.65
N ALA A 62 -14.67 -6.85 16.66
CA ALA A 62 -14.48 -7.77 15.52
C ALA A 62 -15.04 -7.24 14.19
N ALA A 63 -16.07 -6.36 14.24
CA ALA A 63 -16.58 -5.68 13.06
C ALA A 63 -15.56 -4.74 12.38
N SER A 64 -14.53 -4.29 13.09
CA SER A 64 -13.44 -3.44 12.57
C SER A 64 -12.15 -4.23 12.26
N ILE A 65 -12.25 -5.55 12.22
CA ILE A 65 -11.18 -6.47 11.80
C ILE A 65 -11.58 -7.09 10.47
N VAL A 66 -10.66 -7.20 9.53
CA VAL A 66 -10.91 -7.90 8.26
C VAL A 66 -11.18 -9.36 8.55
N ARG A 67 -12.37 -9.83 8.17
CA ARG A 67 -12.81 -11.18 8.49
C ARG A 67 -12.08 -12.21 7.65
N VAL A 68 -11.44 -13.15 8.33
CA VAL A 68 -10.93 -14.39 7.74
C VAL A 68 -12.08 -15.40 7.68
N GLU A 69 -12.37 -15.90 6.48
CA GLU A 69 -13.47 -16.84 6.24
C GLU A 69 -13.01 -18.30 6.34
N ALA A 70 -11.81 -18.60 5.84
CA ALA A 70 -11.26 -19.95 5.84
C ALA A 70 -9.74 -19.97 5.62
N LEU A 71 -9.13 -21.07 6.02
CA LEU A 71 -7.82 -21.50 5.55
C LEU A 71 -8.04 -22.58 4.48
N ASP A 72 -7.67 -22.29 3.24
CA ASP A 72 -7.83 -23.19 2.11
C ASP A 72 -6.50 -23.83 1.73
N GLU A 73 -6.51 -25.12 1.41
CA GLU A 73 -5.38 -25.78 0.77
C GLU A 73 -5.59 -25.75 -0.75
N LEU A 74 -4.59 -25.25 -1.48
CA LEU A 74 -4.63 -25.21 -2.94
C LEU A 74 -4.19 -26.57 -3.53
N PRO A 75 -4.51 -26.86 -4.81
CA PRO A 75 -4.10 -28.11 -5.48
C PRO A 75 -2.57 -28.33 -5.48
N ASP A 76 -1.77 -27.26 -5.43
CA ASP A 76 -0.31 -27.31 -5.33
C ASP A 76 0.19 -27.38 -3.87
N ARG A 77 -0.70 -27.64 -2.90
CA ARG A 77 -0.47 -27.74 -1.46
C ARG A 77 -0.07 -26.45 -0.75
N ARG A 78 -0.05 -25.31 -1.43
CA ARG A 78 0.11 -24.03 -0.75
C ARG A 78 -1.13 -23.72 0.09
N THR A 79 -0.94 -22.92 1.14
CA THR A 79 -2.06 -22.48 1.98
C THR A 79 -2.51 -21.09 1.56
N GLY A 80 -3.82 -20.94 1.39
CA GLY A 80 -4.49 -19.67 1.16
C GLY A 80 -5.33 -19.25 2.36
N LEU A 81 -5.22 -17.98 2.74
CA LEU A 81 -6.09 -17.36 3.73
C LEU A 81 -7.19 -16.61 2.98
N ARG A 82 -8.42 -17.15 3.03
CA ARG A 82 -9.58 -16.52 2.40
C ARG A 82 -10.17 -15.46 3.32
N MET A 83 -10.31 -14.25 2.78
CA MET A 83 -10.75 -13.07 3.53
C MET A 83 -11.85 -12.34 2.78
N GLU A 84 -12.61 -11.52 3.50
CA GLU A 84 -13.52 -10.58 2.86
C GLU A 84 -12.77 -9.59 1.96
N PHE A 85 -13.44 -9.15 0.91
CA PHE A 85 -12.91 -8.17 -0.02
C PHE A 85 -13.08 -6.74 0.50
N CYS A 86 -11.98 -6.00 0.57
CA CYS A 86 -11.94 -4.57 0.85
C CYS A 86 -11.37 -3.85 -0.37
N PRO A 87 -12.10 -2.91 -0.99
CA PRO A 87 -11.72 -2.30 -2.26
C PRO A 87 -10.53 -1.36 -2.17
N GLN A 88 -10.28 -0.74 -1.02
CA GLN A 88 -9.25 0.29 -0.85
C GLN A 88 -8.44 0.03 0.41
N SER A 89 -7.17 0.44 0.35
CA SER A 89 -6.26 0.52 1.49
C SER A 89 -6.02 1.99 1.88
N LEU A 90 -5.49 2.24 3.06
CA LEU A 90 -5.14 3.60 3.46
C LEU A 90 -4.18 4.31 2.47
N PRO A 91 -3.16 3.66 1.90
CA PRO A 91 -2.38 4.25 0.80
C PRO A 91 -3.21 4.71 -0.39
N ASP A 92 -4.26 3.97 -0.77
CA ASP A 92 -5.16 4.37 -1.86
C ASP A 92 -5.98 5.61 -1.47
N LEU A 93 -6.44 5.69 -0.22
CA LEU A 93 -7.22 6.81 0.30
C LEU A 93 -6.40 8.10 0.36
N VAL A 94 -5.14 8.03 0.80
CA VAL A 94 -4.25 9.20 0.90
C VAL A 94 -3.51 9.54 -0.40
N ALA A 95 -3.69 8.76 -1.47
CA ALA A 95 -3.03 9.01 -2.76
C ALA A 95 -3.36 10.38 -3.36
N ASN A 96 -4.52 10.94 -3.03
CA ASN A 96 -4.97 12.25 -3.49
C ASN A 96 -4.79 13.36 -2.45
N GLY A 97 -4.15 13.07 -1.34
CA GLY A 97 -3.87 14.00 -0.24
C GLY A 97 -4.24 13.42 1.12
N PRO A 98 -3.92 14.17 2.19
CA PRO A 98 -4.20 13.74 3.55
C PRO A 98 -5.70 13.69 3.83
N LEU A 99 -6.10 12.83 4.78
CA LEU A 99 -7.50 12.75 5.23
C LEU A 99 -7.87 14.00 6.06
N PRO A 100 -9.18 14.34 6.13
CA PRO A 100 -9.70 15.31 7.09
C PRO A 100 -9.32 14.95 8.53
N ILE A 101 -9.06 15.94 9.38
CA ILE A 101 -8.64 15.71 10.77
C ILE A 101 -9.68 14.88 11.53
N GLY A 102 -10.97 15.19 11.36
CA GLY A 102 -12.06 14.44 11.98
C GLY A 102 -12.06 12.96 11.59
N ASP A 103 -11.80 12.65 10.32
CA ASP A 103 -11.74 11.27 9.83
C ASP A 103 -10.52 10.53 10.43
N VAL A 104 -9.38 11.23 10.61
CA VAL A 104 -8.20 10.65 11.28
C VAL A 104 -8.48 10.35 12.74
N VAL A 105 -9.21 11.23 13.45
CA VAL A 105 -9.62 11.00 14.85
C VAL A 105 -10.55 9.78 14.95
N VAL A 106 -11.55 9.68 14.07
CA VAL A 106 -12.45 8.50 14.01
C VAL A 106 -11.67 7.23 13.68
N LEU A 107 -10.75 7.28 12.70
CA LEU A 107 -9.89 6.16 12.37
C LEU A 107 -9.03 5.74 13.57
N GLY A 108 -8.45 6.70 14.28
CA GLY A 108 -7.65 6.47 15.48
C GLY A 108 -8.47 5.79 16.58
N GLN A 109 -9.69 6.25 16.85
CA GLN A 109 -10.60 5.66 17.82
C GLN A 109 -10.93 4.21 17.45
N ILE A 110 -11.30 3.94 16.19
CA ILE A 110 -11.67 2.59 15.74
C ILE A 110 -10.49 1.63 15.86
N LEU A 111 -9.31 2.01 15.35
CA LEU A 111 -8.15 1.11 15.33
C LEU A 111 -7.56 0.90 16.73
N SER A 112 -7.56 1.94 17.59
CA SER A 112 -7.13 1.78 18.99
C SER A 112 -8.09 0.92 19.80
N SER A 113 -9.39 0.95 19.54
CA SER A 113 -10.36 0.04 20.15
C SER A 113 -10.07 -1.42 19.80
N VAL A 114 -9.75 -1.70 18.52
CA VAL A 114 -9.37 -3.04 18.06
C VAL A 114 -8.10 -3.53 18.78
N LEU A 115 -7.06 -2.69 18.84
CA LEU A 115 -5.81 -3.04 19.49
C LEU A 115 -5.97 -3.24 21.00
N ALA A 116 -6.72 -2.34 21.67
CA ALA A 116 -6.95 -2.45 23.11
C ALA A 116 -7.62 -3.77 23.49
N GLU A 117 -8.68 -4.17 22.76
CA GLU A 117 -9.37 -5.44 23.03
C GLU A 117 -8.51 -6.66 22.66
N ALA A 118 -7.70 -6.58 21.59
CA ALA A 118 -6.78 -7.66 21.21
C ALA A 118 -5.70 -7.86 22.29
N HIS A 119 -5.08 -6.77 22.75
CA HIS A 119 -4.04 -6.79 23.77
C HIS A 119 -4.56 -7.35 25.10
N ASP A 120 -5.80 -7.01 25.50
CA ASP A 120 -6.44 -7.57 26.71
C ASP A 120 -6.59 -9.11 26.64
N THR A 121 -6.67 -9.67 25.44
CA THR A 121 -6.70 -11.13 25.23
C THR A 121 -5.30 -11.76 25.00
N GLY A 122 -4.24 -10.96 25.10
CA GLY A 122 -2.86 -11.35 24.83
C GLY A 122 -2.59 -11.59 23.33
N LEU A 123 -3.33 -10.94 22.45
CA LEU A 123 -3.07 -10.95 21.01
C LEU A 123 -2.33 -9.68 20.60
N VAL A 124 -1.18 -9.84 19.95
CA VAL A 124 -0.42 -8.77 19.31
C VAL A 124 -0.68 -8.80 17.82
N HIS A 125 -0.89 -7.65 17.20
CA HIS A 125 -1.03 -7.54 15.74
C HIS A 125 0.32 -7.82 15.05
N GLY A 126 1.39 -7.24 15.55
CA GLY A 126 2.76 -7.46 15.11
C GLY A 126 3.12 -6.80 13.76
N GLY A 127 2.33 -5.84 13.28
CA GLY A 127 2.64 -5.13 12.02
C GLY A 127 1.52 -4.23 11.55
N VAL A 128 1.18 -3.24 12.36
CA VAL A 128 0.26 -2.18 11.98
C VAL A 128 0.95 -1.30 10.95
N THR A 129 0.54 -1.43 9.69
CA THR A 129 1.08 -0.66 8.56
C THR A 129 -0.07 -0.09 7.72
N PRO A 130 0.16 0.94 6.91
CA PRO A 130 -0.90 1.51 6.08
C PRO A 130 -1.58 0.50 5.15
N ALA A 131 -0.82 -0.46 4.61
CA ALA A 131 -1.35 -1.50 3.72
C ALA A 131 -2.30 -2.48 4.42
N ASN A 132 -2.27 -2.54 5.77
CA ASN A 132 -3.15 -3.38 6.58
C ASN A 132 -4.38 -2.64 7.09
N VAL A 133 -4.49 -1.33 6.86
CA VAL A 133 -5.70 -0.55 7.12
C VAL A 133 -6.49 -0.48 5.83
N LEU A 134 -7.62 -1.18 5.80
CA LEU A 134 -8.45 -1.34 4.61
C LEU A 134 -9.81 -0.67 4.81
N GLU A 135 -10.43 -0.27 3.72
CA GLU A 135 -11.78 0.26 3.71
C GLU A 135 -12.75 -0.72 3.04
N ARG A 136 -13.86 -1.02 3.71
CA ARG A 136 -14.94 -1.82 3.15
C ARG A 136 -15.76 -1.04 2.13
N PRO A 137 -16.56 -1.71 1.28
CA PRO A 137 -17.51 -1.04 0.39
C PRO A 137 -18.52 -0.12 1.11
N SER A 138 -18.69 -0.31 2.41
CA SER A 138 -19.54 0.55 3.27
C SER A 138 -18.86 1.85 3.73
N GLY A 139 -17.58 2.06 3.44
CA GLY A 139 -16.76 3.16 3.98
C GLY A 139 -16.20 2.88 5.38
N GLN A 140 -16.46 1.70 5.94
CA GLN A 140 -15.95 1.36 7.27
C GLN A 140 -14.51 0.91 7.23
N PRO A 141 -13.60 1.46 8.06
CA PRO A 141 -12.24 0.98 8.17
C PRO A 141 -12.18 -0.38 8.87
N ALA A 142 -11.19 -1.18 8.47
CA ALA A 142 -10.91 -2.47 9.08
C ALA A 142 -9.41 -2.76 9.09
N LEU A 143 -8.92 -3.36 10.17
CA LEU A 143 -7.54 -3.78 10.32
C LEU A 143 -7.37 -5.21 9.82
N ALA A 144 -6.47 -5.41 8.88
CA ALA A 144 -6.13 -6.71 8.27
C ALA A 144 -4.83 -7.28 8.83
N ASP A 145 -4.56 -8.53 8.53
CA ASP A 145 -3.30 -9.21 8.83
C ASP A 145 -2.97 -9.33 10.32
N PHE A 146 -3.96 -9.51 11.14
CA PHE A 146 -3.79 -9.76 12.56
C PHE A 146 -3.12 -11.10 12.84
N GLY A 147 -2.26 -11.13 13.86
CA GLY A 147 -1.66 -12.33 14.40
C GLY A 147 -0.20 -12.53 14.05
N VAL A 148 0.54 -13.12 14.98
CA VAL A 148 2.00 -13.33 14.87
C VAL A 148 2.37 -14.68 14.28
N ALA A 149 1.48 -15.67 14.30
CA ALA A 149 1.78 -17.05 13.85
C ALA A 149 2.26 -17.10 12.39
N LEU A 150 1.57 -16.41 11.49
CA LEU A 150 1.96 -16.31 10.08
C LEU A 150 3.21 -15.46 9.89
N ARG A 151 3.42 -14.41 10.69
CA ARG A 151 4.61 -13.56 10.63
C ARG A 151 5.87 -14.31 11.07
N LEU A 152 5.78 -15.12 12.12
CA LEU A 152 6.89 -15.96 12.57
C LEU A 152 7.23 -17.05 11.55
N ARG A 153 6.23 -17.61 10.88
CA ARG A 153 6.41 -18.65 9.84
C ARG A 153 6.96 -18.09 8.54
N PHE A 154 6.52 -16.88 8.19
CA PHE A 154 6.88 -16.15 6.96
C PHE A 154 7.31 -14.73 7.33
N PRO A 155 8.57 -14.55 7.76
CA PRO A 155 9.10 -13.24 8.11
C PRO A 155 9.02 -12.27 6.92
N ARG A 156 8.62 -11.03 7.21
CA ARG A 156 8.59 -9.93 6.22
C ARG A 156 9.97 -9.31 6.08
N ASP A 157 10.20 -8.70 4.92
CA ASP A 157 11.28 -7.72 4.79
C ASP A 157 10.86 -6.44 5.54
N LEU A 158 11.46 -6.22 6.70
CA LEU A 158 11.19 -5.05 7.54
C LEU A 158 11.63 -3.75 6.87
N MET A 159 12.55 -3.81 5.89
CA MET A 159 13.04 -2.64 5.17
C MET A 159 11.96 -1.97 4.32
N ALA A 160 11.03 -2.76 3.78
CA ALA A 160 9.94 -2.25 2.94
C ALA A 160 8.98 -1.33 3.73
N ASP A 161 8.75 -1.64 5.02
CA ASP A 161 7.82 -0.93 5.89
C ASP A 161 8.55 -0.19 7.04
N ALA A 162 9.88 0.04 6.91
CA ALA A 162 10.71 0.58 7.98
C ALA A 162 10.15 1.86 8.62
N ALA A 163 9.59 2.76 7.82
CA ALA A 163 9.03 4.03 8.30
C ALA A 163 7.81 3.86 9.24
N PHE A 164 7.17 2.68 9.23
CA PHE A 164 6.00 2.33 10.06
C PHE A 164 6.31 1.28 11.10
N THR A 165 7.55 0.78 11.14
CA THR A 165 7.99 -0.29 12.02
C THR A 165 8.68 0.30 13.24
N ALA A 166 8.30 -0.19 14.44
CA ALA A 166 8.85 0.28 15.70
C ALA A 166 10.38 0.03 15.79
N PRO A 167 11.14 0.92 16.47
CA PRO A 167 12.59 0.81 16.58
C PRO A 167 13.08 -0.54 17.13
N GLU A 168 12.43 -1.09 18.14
CA GLU A 168 12.77 -2.38 18.74
C GLU A 168 12.51 -3.55 17.80
N VAL A 169 11.47 -3.46 16.96
CA VAL A 169 11.19 -4.47 15.92
C VAL A 169 12.29 -4.46 14.85
N LEU A 170 12.74 -3.26 14.43
CA LEU A 170 13.83 -3.12 13.45
C LEU A 170 15.18 -3.59 14.02
N ARG A 171 15.43 -3.41 15.31
CA ARG A 171 16.69 -3.75 15.97
C ARG A 171 16.76 -5.22 16.39
N ASP A 172 15.69 -5.74 17.01
CA ASP A 172 15.69 -7.02 17.72
C ASP A 172 14.64 -8.01 17.16
N GLY A 173 13.72 -7.55 16.31
CA GLY A 173 12.60 -8.34 15.79
C GLY A 173 11.50 -8.60 16.83
N GLU A 174 11.49 -7.87 17.95
CA GLU A 174 10.57 -8.08 19.07
C GLU A 174 9.18 -7.48 18.76
N LEU A 175 8.19 -8.35 18.62
CA LEU A 175 6.78 -7.95 18.42
C LEU A 175 6.11 -7.79 19.79
N SER A 176 5.50 -6.64 20.02
CA SER A 176 4.86 -6.29 21.28
C SER A 176 3.63 -5.40 21.10
N GLU A 177 2.83 -5.25 22.13
CA GLU A 177 1.71 -4.32 22.18
C GLU A 177 2.16 -2.87 21.94
N GLN A 178 3.31 -2.49 22.51
CA GLN A 178 3.92 -1.17 22.33
C GLN A 178 4.40 -0.95 20.89
N ALA A 179 4.85 -2.02 20.21
CA ALA A 179 5.19 -1.94 18.77
C ALA A 179 3.95 -1.70 17.92
N ASP A 180 2.79 -2.28 18.27
CA ASP A 180 1.52 -2.02 17.59
C ASP A 180 1.06 -0.56 17.78
N VAL A 181 1.22 0.00 18.98
CA VAL A 181 0.91 1.40 19.26
C VAL A 181 1.79 2.33 18.44
N TYR A 182 3.10 2.02 18.31
CA TYR A 182 3.99 2.79 17.43
C TYR A 182 3.52 2.75 15.97
N GLY A 183 3.22 1.56 15.46
CA GLY A 183 2.73 1.37 14.11
C GLY A 183 1.43 2.15 13.85
N LEU A 184 0.49 2.12 14.81
CA LEU A 184 -0.75 2.91 14.73
C LEU A 184 -0.44 4.41 14.68
N GLY A 185 0.46 4.92 15.51
CA GLY A 185 0.89 6.33 15.49
C GLY A 185 1.45 6.74 14.13
N ALA A 186 2.31 5.90 13.54
CA ALA A 186 2.90 6.14 12.22
C ALA A 186 1.87 6.09 11.08
N VAL A 187 0.89 5.19 11.18
CA VAL A 187 -0.25 5.09 10.24
C VAL A 187 -1.13 6.33 10.30
N LEU A 188 -1.47 6.81 11.49
CA LEU A 188 -2.29 8.01 11.67
C LEU A 188 -1.52 9.27 11.26
N TYR A 189 -0.20 9.31 11.47
CA TYR A 189 0.64 10.37 10.95
C TYR A 189 0.56 10.46 9.41
N LEU A 190 0.66 9.31 8.71
CA LEU A 190 0.46 9.26 7.26
C LEU A 190 -0.93 9.73 6.86
N ALA A 191 -1.98 9.24 7.53
CA ALA A 191 -3.35 9.64 7.25
C ALA A 191 -3.54 11.16 7.38
N LEU A 192 -2.92 11.76 8.39
CA LEU A 192 -3.02 13.17 8.71
C LEU A 192 -2.20 14.08 7.79
N THR A 193 -1.01 13.63 7.35
CA THR A 193 -0.06 14.45 6.58
C THR A 193 0.04 14.09 5.10
N GLY A 194 -0.43 12.91 4.71
CA GLY A 194 -0.22 12.33 3.38
C GLY A 194 1.19 11.80 3.16
N GLN A 195 2.06 11.82 4.18
CA GLN A 195 3.45 11.37 4.10
C GLN A 195 3.79 10.45 5.27
N SER A 196 4.70 9.50 5.06
CA SER A 196 5.22 8.69 6.17
C SER A 196 6.00 9.56 7.16
N PRO A 197 6.09 9.15 8.45
CA PRO A 197 6.88 9.91 9.44
C PRO A 197 8.37 10.02 9.07
N PHE A 198 8.90 9.04 8.33
CA PHE A 198 10.28 9.00 7.85
C PHE A 198 10.30 8.73 6.34
N PRO A 199 9.93 9.71 5.50
CA PRO A 199 9.91 9.52 4.05
C PRO A 199 11.33 9.31 3.53
N ALA A 200 11.53 8.37 2.60
CA ALA A 200 12.82 8.16 1.97
C ALA A 200 13.29 9.44 1.26
N GLN A 201 14.53 9.84 1.50
CA GLN A 201 15.15 11.00 0.87
C GLN A 201 15.78 10.61 -0.49
N THR A 202 15.95 11.60 -1.38
CA THR A 202 16.55 11.32 -2.69
C THR A 202 17.96 10.74 -2.55
N GLY A 203 18.15 9.51 -3.04
CA GLY A 203 19.42 8.80 -2.95
C GLY A 203 19.68 8.09 -1.60
N GLU A 204 18.73 8.12 -0.68
CA GLU A 204 18.82 7.39 0.59
C GLU A 204 18.55 5.90 0.38
N SER A 205 19.35 5.06 1.02
CA SER A 205 19.12 3.61 1.07
C SER A 205 18.05 3.26 2.12
N ALA A 206 17.47 2.05 2.04
CA ALA A 206 16.57 1.55 3.06
C ALA A 206 17.21 1.55 4.46
N ASP A 207 18.50 1.22 4.56
CA ASP A 207 19.27 1.30 5.81
C ASP A 207 19.32 2.73 6.37
N GLY A 208 19.36 3.74 5.51
CA GLY A 208 19.31 5.16 5.91
C GLY A 208 17.99 5.49 6.61
N VAL A 209 16.86 5.06 6.04
CA VAL A 209 15.53 5.21 6.67
C VAL A 209 15.50 4.51 8.02
N VAL A 210 15.99 3.26 8.12
CA VAL A 210 16.07 2.52 9.38
C VAL A 210 16.88 3.29 10.42
N LEU A 211 18.05 3.82 10.05
CA LEU A 211 18.86 4.61 10.98
C LEU A 211 18.15 5.86 11.50
N ARG A 212 17.33 6.51 10.67
CA ARG A 212 16.52 7.65 11.10
C ARG A 212 15.41 7.20 12.05
N VAL A 213 14.69 6.14 11.72
CA VAL A 213 13.68 5.56 12.64
C VAL A 213 14.28 5.22 14.00
N LEU A 214 15.50 4.67 14.04
CA LEU A 214 16.18 4.32 15.29
C LEU A 214 16.65 5.53 16.11
N ARG A 215 16.97 6.66 15.47
CA ARG A 215 17.72 7.76 16.10
C ARG A 215 16.99 9.09 16.16
N GLU A 216 16.21 9.42 15.13
CA GLU A 216 15.55 10.72 15.04
C GLU A 216 14.23 10.70 15.81
N PRO A 217 13.87 11.78 16.51
CA PRO A 217 12.55 11.88 17.13
C PRO A 217 11.45 11.79 16.08
N PRO A 218 10.22 11.38 16.44
CA PRO A 218 9.09 11.44 15.52
C PRO A 218 8.88 12.89 15.08
N PRO A 219 8.63 13.13 13.80
CA PRO A 219 8.46 14.49 13.29
C PRO A 219 7.17 15.12 13.84
N GLU A 220 7.22 16.43 14.07
CA GLU A 220 6.02 17.18 14.41
C GLU A 220 5.06 17.24 13.22
N VAL A 221 3.77 17.26 13.52
CA VAL A 221 2.76 17.49 12.50
C VAL A 221 2.74 18.99 12.19
N SER A 222 3.11 19.37 10.98
CA SER A 222 3.20 20.77 10.54
C SER A 222 2.31 21.05 9.33
N GLY A 223 1.97 22.33 9.12
CA GLY A 223 1.28 22.81 7.91
C GLY A 223 -0.24 22.64 7.90
N ARG A 224 -0.86 22.23 9.02
CA ARG A 224 -2.32 22.13 9.22
C ARG A 224 -2.69 22.60 10.63
N ASP A 225 -3.93 23.07 10.79
CA ASP A 225 -4.51 23.39 12.11
C ASP A 225 -4.90 22.11 12.86
N VAL A 226 -3.89 21.33 13.23
CA VAL A 226 -4.08 20.07 13.98
C VAL A 226 -4.14 20.41 15.46
N PRO A 227 -5.15 19.90 16.22
CA PRO A 227 -5.20 20.08 17.66
C PRO A 227 -3.90 19.65 18.34
N PRO A 228 -3.34 20.46 19.27
CA PRO A 228 -2.12 20.13 20.00
C PRO A 228 -2.21 18.76 20.71
N GLU A 229 -3.39 18.41 21.21
CA GLU A 229 -3.68 17.15 21.88
C GLU A 229 -3.46 15.96 20.93
N LEU A 230 -3.97 16.05 19.69
CA LEU A 230 -3.78 15.02 18.67
C LEU A 230 -2.31 14.91 18.26
N SER A 231 -1.64 16.06 18.01
CA SER A 231 -0.21 16.05 17.67
C SER A 231 0.63 15.47 18.82
N GLY A 232 0.36 15.85 20.06
CA GLY A 232 1.03 15.32 21.24
C GLY A 232 0.79 13.83 21.47
N LEU A 233 -0.43 13.34 21.20
CA LEU A 233 -0.75 11.91 21.27
C LEU A 233 0.08 11.12 20.25
N LEU A 234 0.09 11.54 18.97
CA LEU A 234 0.88 10.87 17.93
C LEU A 234 2.37 10.84 18.25
N GLN A 235 2.93 11.92 18.84
CA GLN A 235 4.32 11.94 19.26
C GLN A 235 4.61 10.91 20.36
N ARG A 236 3.73 10.80 21.37
CA ARG A 236 3.87 9.80 22.45
C ARG A 236 3.74 8.38 21.92
N MET A 237 2.77 8.11 21.02
CA MET A 237 2.62 6.80 20.39
C MET A 237 3.88 6.38 19.62
N MET A 238 4.57 7.33 18.98
CA MET A 238 5.80 7.08 18.23
C MET A 238 7.07 7.30 19.04
N ALA A 239 7.02 7.34 20.39
CA ALA A 239 8.21 7.43 21.22
C ALA A 239 9.18 6.29 20.93
N LYS A 240 10.50 6.57 20.97
CA LYS A 240 11.53 5.56 20.66
C LYS A 240 11.64 4.50 21.74
N ASP A 241 11.48 4.89 22.99
CA ASP A 241 11.38 3.99 24.13
C ASP A 241 9.97 3.38 24.17
N PRO A 242 9.82 2.04 24.08
CA PRO A 242 8.53 1.38 24.18
C PRO A 242 7.77 1.70 25.47
N ASP A 243 8.50 1.80 26.59
CA ASP A 243 7.90 2.07 27.92
C ASP A 243 7.37 3.51 28.07
N ALA A 244 7.80 4.43 27.20
CA ALA A 244 7.27 5.80 27.15
C ALA A 244 5.98 5.92 26.33
N ARG A 245 5.55 4.87 25.63
CA ARG A 245 4.32 4.86 24.83
C ARG A 245 3.10 4.56 25.70
N PRO A 246 1.96 5.20 25.42
CA PRO A 246 0.73 4.85 26.10
C PRO A 246 0.25 3.44 25.71
N GLU A 247 -0.45 2.76 26.60
CA GLU A 247 -1.17 1.54 26.27
C GLU A 247 -2.32 1.83 25.28
N ALA A 248 -2.71 0.85 24.45
CA ALA A 248 -3.75 1.03 23.43
C ALA A 248 -5.10 1.48 24.05
N VAL A 249 -5.44 1.03 25.26
CA VAL A 249 -6.64 1.48 25.98
C VAL A 249 -6.57 2.96 26.38
N THR A 250 -5.39 3.48 26.64
CA THR A 250 -5.19 4.91 26.93
C THR A 250 -5.30 5.72 25.66
N VAL A 251 -4.70 5.25 24.57
CA VAL A 251 -4.86 5.84 23.23
C VAL A 251 -6.32 5.95 22.83
N LEU A 252 -7.10 4.87 23.02
CA LEU A 252 -8.56 4.86 22.77
C LEU A 252 -9.27 5.98 23.52
N ARG A 253 -9.03 6.09 24.85
CA ARG A 253 -9.67 7.13 25.66
C ARG A 253 -9.33 8.56 25.21
N GLU A 254 -8.09 8.80 24.79
CA GLU A 254 -7.69 10.11 24.29
C GLU A 254 -8.37 10.43 22.96
N PHE A 255 -8.55 9.47 22.04
CA PHE A 255 -9.37 9.66 20.84
C PHE A 255 -10.84 9.90 21.15
N GLU A 256 -11.43 9.20 22.12
CA GLU A 256 -12.79 9.44 22.57
C GLU A 256 -12.97 10.87 23.13
N GLN A 257 -11.97 11.38 23.85
CA GLN A 257 -11.97 12.76 24.34
C GLN A 257 -11.90 13.77 23.19
N LEU A 258 -11.06 13.53 22.17
CA LEU A 258 -10.97 14.38 20.98
C LEU A 258 -12.29 14.41 20.18
N LEU A 259 -13.07 13.32 20.18
CA LEU A 259 -14.38 13.27 19.51
C LEU A 259 -15.48 13.99 20.30
N THR A 260 -15.33 14.08 21.64
CA THR A 260 -16.31 14.73 22.52
C THR A 260 -15.97 16.18 22.83
N ALA A 261 -14.77 16.65 22.54
CA ALA A 261 -14.40 18.05 22.64
C ALA A 261 -15.29 18.83 21.65
N GLU A 262 -16.21 19.63 22.17
CA GLU A 262 -16.99 20.54 21.35
C GLU A 262 -16.00 21.44 20.58
N PRO A 263 -16.28 21.77 19.30
CA PRO A 263 -15.54 22.84 18.66
C PRO A 263 -15.60 24.04 19.62
N VAL A 264 -14.44 24.58 19.95
CA VAL A 264 -14.38 25.91 20.58
C VAL A 264 -15.13 26.79 19.61
N GLU A 265 -16.40 27.10 19.92
CA GLU A 265 -17.07 28.20 19.29
C GLU A 265 -16.16 29.40 19.61
N ASP A 266 -15.37 29.83 18.62
CA ASP A 266 -14.84 31.18 18.66
C ASP A 266 -16.07 32.03 18.91
N ASP A 267 -16.14 32.62 20.12
CA ASP A 267 -17.06 33.65 20.46
C ASP A 267 -16.74 34.84 19.51
N LEU A 268 -17.13 34.66 18.26
CA LEU A 268 -17.36 35.76 17.36
C LEU A 268 -18.61 36.41 17.92
N ASP A 269 -18.36 37.41 18.75
CA ASP A 269 -19.34 38.37 19.26
C ASP A 269 -20.14 38.91 18.07
N PHE A 270 -21.20 38.18 17.69
CA PHE A 270 -22.13 38.58 16.64
C PHE A 270 -23.04 39.74 17.08
N ASP A 271 -22.86 40.25 18.32
CA ASP A 271 -23.67 41.32 18.85
C ASP A 271 -23.28 42.72 18.31
N ASP A 272 -22.18 42.89 17.61
CA ASP A 272 -21.76 44.20 17.08
C ASP A 272 -22.32 44.50 15.66
N PHE A 273 -23.02 43.57 15.03
CA PHE A 273 -23.62 43.80 13.71
C PHE A 273 -25.13 44.09 13.72
N SER A 274 -25.81 43.94 14.84
CA SER A 274 -27.28 44.17 14.93
C SER A 274 -27.65 45.67 15.04
N ASP A 275 -26.75 46.52 15.51
CA ASP A 275 -27.06 47.95 15.67
C ASP A 275 -26.84 48.80 14.39
N GLU A 276 -26.07 48.35 13.40
CA GLU A 276 -25.91 49.04 12.12
C GLU A 276 -27.04 48.82 11.12
N LEU A 277 -27.82 47.72 11.25
CA LEU A 277 -28.94 47.44 10.36
C LEU A 277 -30.25 48.19 10.75
N ALA A 278 -30.30 48.74 11.97
CA ALA A 278 -31.44 49.55 12.43
C ALA A 278 -31.39 51.01 12.03
N ALA A 279 -30.21 51.52 11.59
CA ALA A 279 -30.08 52.88 11.11
C ALA A 279 -30.14 52.96 9.58
N GLY A 280 -31.36 52.94 9.04
CA GLY A 280 -31.61 53.03 7.59
C GLY A 280 -30.87 54.15 6.89
N ARG A 281 -29.67 53.91 6.40
CA ARG A 281 -28.95 54.75 5.46
C ARG A 281 -28.91 54.10 4.09
N ASN A 282 -29.61 54.73 3.15
CA ASN A 282 -29.55 54.48 1.74
C ASN A 282 -28.09 54.59 1.23
N VAL A 283 -27.47 53.48 0.92
CA VAL A 283 -26.17 53.47 0.21
C VAL A 283 -26.49 53.35 -1.29
N PRO A 284 -26.07 54.31 -2.14
CA PRO A 284 -26.29 54.17 -3.58
C PRO A 284 -25.40 53.07 -4.16
N VAL A 285 -26.02 52.13 -4.88
CA VAL A 285 -25.35 51.10 -5.63
C VAL A 285 -24.56 51.75 -6.79
N ALA A 286 -23.26 51.88 -6.63
CA ALA A 286 -22.36 52.27 -7.71
C ALA A 286 -21.96 51.04 -8.53
N THR A 287 -22.58 50.88 -9.69
CA THR A 287 -22.12 49.96 -10.74
C THR A 287 -20.87 50.52 -11.42
N ALA A 288 -19.68 50.06 -11.01
CA ALA A 288 -18.46 50.32 -11.75
C ALA A 288 -17.95 49.01 -12.39
N PRO A 289 -17.55 49.03 -13.67
CA PRO A 289 -17.09 47.83 -14.36
C PRO A 289 -15.70 47.43 -13.88
N LEU A 290 -15.50 46.14 -13.66
CA LEU A 290 -14.24 45.53 -13.27
C LEU A 290 -13.19 45.72 -14.37
N LYS A 291 -12.10 46.40 -14.07
CA LYS A 291 -10.91 46.48 -14.94
C LYS A 291 -10.09 45.22 -14.81
N PRO A 292 -9.55 44.66 -15.91
CA PRO A 292 -8.71 43.47 -15.84
C PRO A 292 -7.38 43.73 -15.13
N VAL A 293 -7.01 42.91 -14.17
CA VAL A 293 -5.74 42.93 -13.47
C VAL A 293 -4.64 42.40 -14.40
N VAL A 294 -3.80 43.31 -14.91
CA VAL A 294 -2.59 42.97 -15.66
C VAL A 294 -1.51 42.53 -14.65
N GLN A 295 -1.18 41.25 -14.68
CA GLN A 295 -0.06 40.68 -13.92
C GLN A 295 1.28 41.22 -14.48
N LYS A 296 2.00 41.99 -13.69
CA LYS A 296 3.37 42.42 -14.01
C LYS A 296 4.33 41.24 -13.90
N ALA A 297 4.98 40.88 -15.01
CA ALA A 297 6.05 39.91 -15.10
C ALA A 297 7.20 40.21 -14.14
N LYS A 298 7.58 39.27 -13.28
CA LYS A 298 8.75 39.35 -12.40
C LYS A 298 10.05 39.28 -13.22
N LYS A 299 10.94 40.27 -13.02
CA LYS A 299 12.27 40.35 -13.61
C LYS A 299 13.12 39.14 -13.25
N LYS A 300 13.75 38.51 -14.27
CA LYS A 300 14.76 37.48 -14.16
C LYS A 300 15.96 37.94 -13.34
N THR A 301 16.25 37.28 -12.23
CA THR A 301 17.49 37.46 -11.46
C THR A 301 18.62 36.71 -12.17
N LYS A 302 19.75 37.38 -12.38
CA LYS A 302 20.96 36.85 -13.04
C LYS A 302 21.64 35.82 -12.14
N GLN A 303 21.94 34.63 -12.68
CA GLN A 303 22.79 33.60 -12.04
C GLN A 303 24.25 34.10 -11.94
N PRO A 304 24.95 33.83 -10.83
CA PRO A 304 26.39 34.07 -10.72
C PRO A 304 27.20 32.97 -11.41
N LYS A 305 28.26 33.36 -12.13
CA LYS A 305 29.19 32.50 -12.84
C LYS A 305 30.05 31.67 -11.87
N PRO A 306 30.43 30.42 -12.23
CA PRO A 306 31.30 29.58 -11.39
C PRO A 306 32.74 30.09 -11.42
N ARG A 307 33.33 30.21 -10.23
CA ARG A 307 34.77 30.50 -10.04
C ARG A 307 35.55 29.19 -10.18
N LYS A 308 36.55 29.23 -11.05
CA LYS A 308 37.61 28.18 -11.19
C LYS A 308 38.50 28.21 -9.95
N GLY A 309 38.58 27.10 -9.23
CA GLY A 309 39.52 26.87 -8.10
C GLY A 309 40.23 25.54 -8.31
N LEU A 310 41.43 25.67 -8.53
CA LEU A 310 42.73 25.00 -8.35
C LEU A 310 42.72 23.53 -7.85
N LEU A 311 43.26 22.67 -8.68
CA LEU A 311 43.64 21.29 -8.39
C LEU A 311 44.86 21.25 -7.48
N ILE A 312 44.74 20.51 -6.33
CA ILE A 312 45.89 20.01 -5.58
C ILE A 312 45.72 18.49 -5.50
N GLY A 313 46.72 17.78 -6.05
CA GLY A 313 46.75 16.33 -6.07
C GLY A 313 47.20 15.75 -4.73
N ALA A 314 46.62 14.60 -4.38
CA ALA A 314 47.23 13.68 -3.41
C ALA A 314 47.15 12.27 -3.94
N ALA A 315 48.31 11.68 -4.13
CA ALA A 315 48.52 10.29 -4.50
C ALA A 315 48.20 9.40 -3.29
N ALA A 316 47.46 8.33 -3.49
CA ALA A 316 47.28 7.29 -2.49
C ALA A 316 47.34 5.90 -3.14
N ALA A 317 48.08 5.06 -2.49
CA ALA A 317 48.63 3.78 -2.82
C ALA A 317 47.62 2.70 -3.24
N ILE A 318 48.01 1.95 -4.28
CA ILE A 318 47.38 0.72 -4.74
C ILE A 318 47.84 -0.43 -3.84
N ALA A 319 46.92 -1.09 -3.13
CA ALA A 319 47.15 -2.38 -2.50
C ALA A 319 46.70 -3.50 -3.45
N LEU A 320 47.68 -4.29 -3.92
CA LEU A 320 47.47 -5.50 -4.72
C LEU A 320 46.96 -6.63 -3.82
N ILE A 321 45.78 -7.12 -4.09
CA ILE A 321 45.28 -8.40 -3.54
C ILE A 321 45.43 -9.44 -4.68
N ALA A 322 46.30 -10.43 -4.43
CA ALA A 322 46.53 -11.55 -5.33
C ALA A 322 45.32 -12.50 -5.33
N VAL A 323 44.77 -12.73 -6.51
CA VAL A 323 43.74 -13.77 -6.74
C VAL A 323 44.48 -15.07 -7.12
N VAL A 324 44.28 -16.12 -6.33
CA VAL A 324 44.74 -17.49 -6.59
C VAL A 324 43.66 -18.17 -7.44
N PRO A 325 43.99 -18.68 -8.65
CA PRO A 325 43.04 -19.48 -9.42
C PRO A 325 43.05 -20.92 -8.91
N VAL A 326 41.90 -21.42 -8.48
CA VAL A 326 41.64 -22.85 -8.25
C VAL A 326 41.34 -23.50 -9.60
N MET A 327 42.24 -24.35 -10.07
CA MET A 327 42.02 -25.21 -11.22
C MET A 327 41.10 -26.39 -10.83
N ILE A 328 39.92 -26.46 -11.42
CA ILE A 328 39.07 -27.66 -11.38
C ILE A 328 39.30 -28.44 -12.66
N GLN A 329 39.82 -29.64 -12.57
CA GLN A 329 39.96 -30.59 -13.67
C GLN A 329 38.60 -31.23 -13.98
N PRO A 330 38.23 -31.46 -15.25
CA PRO A 330 37.07 -32.26 -15.61
C PRO A 330 37.38 -33.73 -15.48
N GLY A 331 36.58 -34.47 -14.73
CA GLY A 331 36.58 -35.92 -14.72
C GLY A 331 35.69 -36.45 -15.85
N ASP A 332 36.28 -37.26 -16.74
CA ASP A 332 35.56 -38.06 -17.69
C ASP A 332 34.89 -39.26 -16.97
N ASP A 333 33.58 -39.33 -17.03
CA ASP A 333 32.84 -40.56 -16.80
C ASP A 333 31.80 -40.73 -17.92
N ASP A 334 32.22 -41.52 -18.90
CA ASP A 334 31.43 -42.05 -20.00
C ASP A 334 30.52 -43.20 -19.48
N GLN A 335 29.21 -42.92 -19.28
CA GLN A 335 28.21 -43.98 -19.12
C GLN A 335 27.03 -43.72 -20.05
N THR A 336 27.06 -44.49 -21.13
CA THR A 336 26.01 -44.66 -22.14
C THR A 336 24.69 -45.12 -21.47
N ALA A 337 23.66 -44.27 -21.48
CA ALA A 337 22.29 -44.64 -21.14
C ALA A 337 21.53 -45.08 -22.41
N PRO A 338 20.63 -46.08 -22.32
CA PRO A 338 19.84 -46.54 -23.44
C PRO A 338 18.79 -45.53 -23.91
N PRO A 339 18.37 -45.59 -25.19
CA PRO A 339 17.45 -44.59 -25.76
C PRO A 339 16.04 -44.70 -25.17
N ALA A 340 15.48 -43.57 -24.78
CA ALA A 340 14.10 -43.43 -24.31
C ALA A 340 13.10 -43.64 -25.47
N PRO A 341 11.88 -44.14 -25.19
CA PRO A 341 10.87 -44.34 -26.22
C PRO A 341 10.36 -43.00 -26.79
N VAL A 342 10.19 -42.98 -28.09
CA VAL A 342 9.62 -41.89 -28.88
C VAL A 342 8.15 -41.71 -28.49
N VAL A 343 7.83 -40.64 -27.75
CA VAL A 343 6.45 -40.20 -27.48
C VAL A 343 6.02 -39.28 -28.64
N THR A 344 5.05 -39.76 -29.43
CA THR A 344 4.36 -38.94 -30.42
C THR A 344 3.66 -37.76 -29.74
N PRO A 345 3.76 -36.53 -30.28
CA PRO A 345 3.10 -35.34 -29.69
C PRO A 345 1.57 -35.46 -29.83
N PRO A 346 0.80 -35.11 -28.80
CA PRO A 346 -0.65 -35.10 -28.90
C PRO A 346 -1.10 -34.02 -29.91
N THR A 347 -2.06 -34.38 -30.70
CA THR A 347 -2.78 -33.54 -31.69
C THR A 347 -3.27 -32.27 -31.04
N ARG A 348 -2.86 -31.11 -31.58
CA ARG A 348 -3.34 -29.79 -31.18
C ARG A 348 -4.87 -29.74 -31.26
N THR A 349 -5.53 -29.76 -30.11
CA THR A 349 -6.94 -29.38 -30.00
C THR A 349 -7.05 -27.89 -30.31
N ALA A 350 -7.99 -27.54 -31.21
CA ALA A 350 -8.23 -26.18 -31.65
C ALA A 350 -8.48 -25.25 -30.45
N ALA A 351 -7.75 -24.13 -30.41
CA ALA A 351 -7.92 -23.12 -29.41
C ALA A 351 -9.35 -22.56 -29.43
N THR A 352 -10.01 -22.56 -28.30
CA THR A 352 -11.28 -21.87 -28.07
C THR A 352 -11.08 -20.36 -28.42
N PRO A 353 -12.00 -19.73 -29.18
CA PRO A 353 -11.87 -18.32 -29.50
C PRO A 353 -11.81 -17.47 -28.23
N PRO A 354 -10.99 -16.40 -28.19
CA PRO A 354 -10.88 -15.55 -27.01
C PRO A 354 -12.24 -14.91 -26.70
N ALA A 355 -12.59 -14.86 -25.42
CA ALA A 355 -13.79 -14.20 -24.93
C ALA A 355 -13.89 -12.76 -25.47
N PRO A 356 -15.08 -12.23 -25.76
CA PRO A 356 -15.23 -10.92 -26.37
C PRO A 356 -14.60 -9.85 -25.50
N THR A 357 -13.62 -9.14 -26.05
CA THR A 357 -12.93 -8.01 -25.40
C THR A 357 -13.93 -6.86 -25.23
N ALA A 358 -14.32 -6.59 -24.02
CA ALA A 358 -15.28 -5.52 -23.70
C ALA A 358 -14.62 -4.16 -23.46
N ILE A 359 -13.29 -4.12 -23.17
CA ILE A 359 -12.55 -2.88 -22.94
C ILE A 359 -11.67 -2.56 -24.14
N THR A 360 -11.74 -1.30 -24.62
CA THR A 360 -10.89 -0.80 -25.71
C THR A 360 -9.83 0.14 -25.13
N LEU A 361 -8.57 -0.31 -25.09
CA LEU A 361 -7.42 0.52 -24.72
C LEU A 361 -6.99 1.36 -25.92
N LYS A 362 -6.99 2.70 -25.77
CA LYS A 362 -6.50 3.63 -26.79
C LYS A 362 -4.97 3.52 -26.91
N PRO A 363 -4.35 4.00 -28.01
CA PRO A 363 -2.90 4.02 -28.13
C PRO A 363 -2.26 4.75 -26.94
N PRO A 364 -1.27 4.13 -26.26
CA PRO A 364 -0.56 4.76 -25.14
C PRO A 364 0.20 6.02 -25.60
N GLN A 365 0.18 7.08 -24.79
CA GLN A 365 0.93 8.31 -25.02
C GLN A 365 2.22 8.25 -24.17
N ASP A 366 3.37 8.10 -24.83
CA ASP A 366 4.68 7.99 -24.19
C ASP A 366 5.30 9.37 -23.98
N ASN A 367 5.50 9.76 -22.72
CA ASN A 367 6.12 11.03 -22.31
C ASN A 367 7.56 10.86 -21.80
N GLY A 368 8.21 9.73 -22.14
CA GLY A 368 9.60 9.43 -21.77
C GLY A 368 9.74 8.73 -20.43
N THR A 369 9.35 9.35 -19.34
CA THR A 369 9.38 8.79 -17.98
C THR A 369 8.02 8.33 -17.47
N SER A 370 6.95 8.66 -18.19
CA SER A 370 5.58 8.24 -17.89
C SER A 370 4.81 7.93 -19.17
N VAL A 371 3.76 7.13 -19.04
CA VAL A 371 2.82 6.82 -20.12
C VAL A 371 1.42 7.15 -19.68
N VAL A 372 0.71 7.95 -20.48
CA VAL A 372 -0.70 8.22 -20.29
C VAL A 372 -1.51 7.18 -21.08
N LEU A 373 -2.38 6.48 -20.37
CA LEU A 373 -3.28 5.47 -20.88
C LEU A 373 -4.72 5.97 -20.80
N ALA A 374 -5.51 5.68 -21.80
CA ALA A 374 -6.95 5.95 -21.79
C ALA A 374 -7.69 4.77 -22.41
N TRP A 375 -8.84 4.44 -21.86
CA TRP A 375 -9.66 3.33 -22.34
C TRP A 375 -11.15 3.67 -22.31
N SER A 376 -11.93 2.84 -22.95
CA SER A 376 -13.39 2.90 -22.94
C SER A 376 -13.96 1.51 -22.76
N SER A 377 -15.09 1.43 -22.06
CA SER A 377 -15.86 0.21 -21.89
C SER A 377 -17.28 0.45 -22.40
N PRO A 378 -17.92 -0.50 -23.10
CA PRO A 378 -19.31 -0.38 -23.55
C PRO A 378 -20.31 -0.44 -22.38
N LYS A 379 -19.88 -0.88 -21.21
CA LYS A 379 -20.64 -0.95 -19.96
C LYS A 379 -19.87 -0.21 -18.87
N ALA A 380 -20.58 0.46 -17.97
CA ALA A 380 -19.96 1.01 -16.77
C ALA A 380 -19.39 -0.15 -15.92
N LEU A 381 -18.11 -0.08 -15.59
CA LEU A 381 -17.42 -1.03 -14.73
C LEU A 381 -17.01 -0.31 -13.45
N ASP A 382 -17.09 -1.03 -12.33
CA ASP A 382 -16.86 -0.45 -11.01
C ASP A 382 -15.39 -0.13 -10.79
N ARG A 383 -14.49 -0.93 -11.41
CA ARG A 383 -13.05 -0.79 -11.22
C ARG A 383 -12.26 -1.24 -12.45
N TYR A 384 -11.11 -0.58 -12.66
CA TYR A 384 -10.15 -0.93 -13.69
C TYR A 384 -8.77 -1.13 -13.06
N VAL A 385 -8.03 -2.10 -13.59
CA VAL A 385 -6.61 -2.35 -13.28
C VAL A 385 -5.81 -2.28 -14.57
N VAL A 386 -4.71 -1.53 -14.55
CA VAL A 386 -3.76 -1.49 -15.67
C VAL A 386 -2.58 -2.39 -15.34
N PHE A 387 -2.34 -3.39 -16.17
CA PHE A 387 -1.16 -4.24 -16.11
C PHE A 387 -0.06 -3.66 -17.00
N VAL A 388 1.15 -3.63 -16.46
CA VAL A 388 2.35 -3.11 -17.12
C VAL A 388 3.40 -4.20 -17.11
N ALA A 389 3.78 -4.65 -18.31
CA ALA A 389 4.84 -5.65 -18.48
C ALA A 389 6.04 -5.01 -19.19
N GLU A 390 7.19 -5.03 -18.57
CA GLU A 390 8.46 -4.71 -19.24
C GLU A 390 8.84 -5.89 -20.14
N GLN A 391 9.41 -5.60 -21.31
CA GLN A 391 9.85 -6.67 -22.22
C GLN A 391 10.97 -7.49 -21.58
N GLY A 392 10.74 -8.79 -21.38
CA GLY A 392 11.64 -9.72 -20.70
C GLY A 392 11.34 -9.92 -19.20
N ALA A 393 10.44 -9.16 -18.62
CA ALA A 393 9.94 -9.44 -17.27
C ALA A 393 9.09 -10.72 -17.24
N LYS A 394 9.26 -11.52 -16.21
CA LYS A 394 8.51 -12.78 -16.05
C LYS A 394 7.03 -12.54 -15.75
N GLU A 395 6.72 -11.44 -15.07
CA GLU A 395 5.37 -11.12 -14.60
C GLU A 395 5.04 -9.62 -14.82
N PRO A 396 3.80 -9.27 -15.21
CA PRO A 396 3.35 -7.89 -15.26
C PRO A 396 3.14 -7.33 -13.85
N ARG A 397 3.39 -6.03 -13.67
CA ARG A 397 3.03 -5.31 -12.44
C ARG A 397 1.75 -4.52 -12.62
N SER A 398 1.05 -4.20 -11.54
CA SER A 398 -0.05 -3.25 -11.56
C SER A 398 0.53 -1.82 -11.64
N GLY A 399 0.06 -1.05 -12.61
CA GLY A 399 0.42 0.37 -12.80
C GLY A 399 -0.67 1.34 -12.41
N TYR A 400 -1.92 0.87 -12.27
CA TYR A 400 -3.08 1.65 -11.85
C TYR A 400 -4.17 0.71 -11.33
N ASN A 401 -4.93 1.16 -10.33
CA ASN A 401 -6.11 0.48 -9.83
C ASN A 401 -7.12 1.54 -9.37
N GLY A 402 -8.27 1.63 -10.03
CA GLY A 402 -9.28 2.66 -9.71
C GLY A 402 -10.49 2.60 -10.64
N SER A 403 -11.43 3.52 -10.46
CA SER A 403 -12.68 3.62 -11.25
C SER A 403 -12.57 4.53 -12.48
N GLY A 404 -11.46 5.28 -12.62
CA GLY A 404 -11.23 6.16 -13.77
C GLY A 404 -10.99 5.42 -15.08
N THR A 405 -11.20 6.08 -16.21
CA THR A 405 -10.94 5.57 -17.56
C THR A 405 -9.65 6.11 -18.17
N THR A 406 -8.80 6.72 -17.35
CA THR A 406 -7.46 7.22 -17.69
C THR A 406 -6.50 6.95 -16.55
N ALA A 407 -5.23 6.71 -16.86
CA ALA A 407 -4.18 6.53 -15.88
C ALA A 407 -2.84 7.04 -16.41
N THR A 408 -2.00 7.56 -15.52
CA THR A 408 -0.59 7.87 -15.81
C THR A 408 0.29 6.87 -15.08
N VAL A 409 1.08 6.12 -15.83
CA VAL A 409 1.98 5.09 -15.29
C VAL A 409 3.42 5.54 -15.42
N GLN A 410 4.17 5.50 -14.32
CA GLN A 410 5.61 5.77 -14.33
C GLN A 410 6.37 4.59 -14.92
N ILE A 411 7.30 4.88 -15.82
CA ILE A 411 8.13 3.91 -16.52
C ILE A 411 9.60 4.37 -16.57
N SER A 412 10.49 3.43 -16.75
CA SER A 412 11.92 3.74 -16.95
C SER A 412 12.19 4.20 -18.41
N PRO A 413 12.96 5.27 -18.59
CA PRO A 413 13.32 5.75 -19.92
C PRO A 413 14.07 4.66 -20.71
N GLY A 414 13.77 4.55 -22.01
CA GLY A 414 14.47 3.64 -22.92
C GLY A 414 14.03 2.18 -22.87
N LEU A 415 13.30 1.74 -21.84
CA LEU A 415 12.77 0.38 -21.77
C LEU A 415 11.47 0.23 -22.56
N LYS A 416 11.18 -0.99 -22.99
CA LYS A 416 10.01 -1.34 -23.80
C LYS A 416 8.93 -1.94 -22.92
N TYR A 417 7.68 -1.49 -23.07
CA TYR A 417 6.58 -1.91 -22.22
C TYR A 417 5.33 -2.31 -23.01
N CYS A 418 4.58 -3.25 -22.42
CA CYS A 418 3.24 -3.62 -22.83
C CYS A 418 2.24 -3.23 -21.74
N PHE A 419 1.07 -2.77 -22.15
CA PHE A 419 -0.02 -2.35 -21.26
C PHE A 419 -1.28 -3.12 -21.60
N GLN A 420 -2.02 -3.56 -20.59
CA GLN A 420 -3.31 -4.20 -20.70
C GLN A 420 -4.23 -3.66 -19.60
N VAL A 421 -5.48 -3.43 -19.94
CA VAL A 421 -6.49 -2.96 -18.97
C VAL A 421 -7.48 -4.08 -18.72
N GLN A 422 -7.73 -4.35 -17.47
CA GLN A 422 -8.76 -5.25 -16.99
C GLN A 422 -9.76 -4.47 -16.16
N GLY A 423 -11.04 -4.76 -16.26
CA GLY A 423 -12.08 -4.11 -15.47
C GLY A 423 -13.12 -5.11 -14.99
N THR A 424 -13.81 -4.78 -13.90
CA THR A 424 -14.86 -5.61 -13.32
C THR A 424 -16.09 -4.79 -12.96
N ASP A 425 -17.25 -5.42 -13.01
CA ASP A 425 -18.54 -4.91 -12.53
C ASP A 425 -19.04 -5.69 -11.30
N GLY A 426 -18.12 -6.38 -10.59
CA GLY A 426 -18.43 -7.23 -9.46
C GLY A 426 -19.03 -8.60 -9.82
N VAL A 427 -19.47 -8.80 -11.07
CA VAL A 427 -20.04 -10.05 -11.59
C VAL A 427 -19.11 -10.71 -12.61
N GLY A 428 -18.45 -9.91 -13.43
CA GLY A 428 -17.57 -10.38 -14.49
C GLY A 428 -16.29 -9.56 -14.61
N THR A 429 -15.30 -10.16 -15.27
CA THR A 429 -14.02 -9.52 -15.58
C THR A 429 -13.91 -9.33 -17.08
N TYR A 430 -13.53 -8.14 -17.49
CA TYR A 430 -13.40 -7.72 -18.89
C TYR A 430 -11.97 -7.27 -19.14
N THR A 431 -11.38 -7.66 -20.26
CA THR A 431 -9.96 -7.42 -20.54
C THR A 431 -9.77 -6.76 -21.89
N SER A 432 -8.88 -5.78 -22.00
CA SER A 432 -8.49 -5.16 -23.26
C SER A 432 -7.45 -6.00 -24.00
N GLN A 433 -7.28 -5.73 -25.30
CA GLN A 433 -6.06 -6.16 -26.00
C GLN A 433 -4.85 -5.41 -25.42
N ALA A 434 -3.70 -6.08 -25.38
CA ALA A 434 -2.46 -5.47 -24.96
C ALA A 434 -1.97 -4.45 -26.01
N ARG A 435 -1.43 -3.30 -25.55
CA ARG A 435 -0.81 -2.27 -26.37
C ARG A 435 0.63 -2.05 -25.94
N SER A 436 1.50 -1.84 -26.91
CA SER A 436 2.93 -1.65 -26.66
C SER A 436 3.37 -0.21 -26.90
N ILE A 437 4.51 0.16 -26.26
CA ILE A 437 5.28 1.34 -26.62
C ILE A 437 6.71 0.93 -27.00
N ARG A 438 7.40 1.79 -27.72
CA ARG A 438 8.82 1.64 -28.11
C ARG A 438 9.11 0.29 -28.81
N GLY A 439 8.12 -0.28 -29.53
CA GLY A 439 8.29 -1.54 -30.24
C GLY A 439 8.41 -2.78 -29.35
N ALA A 440 7.76 -2.78 -28.17
CA ALA A 440 7.68 -3.99 -27.34
C ALA A 440 6.83 -5.06 -28.03
N THR A 441 7.25 -6.32 -27.91
CA THR A 441 6.45 -7.47 -28.32
C THR A 441 5.62 -7.93 -27.14
N CYS A 442 4.30 -7.69 -27.20
CA CYS A 442 3.39 -8.11 -26.15
C CYS A 442 3.04 -9.60 -26.36
N VAL A 443 3.38 -10.44 -25.42
CA VAL A 443 2.89 -11.81 -25.35
C VAL A 443 1.44 -11.71 -24.90
N GLY A 444 0.49 -12.14 -25.72
CA GLY A 444 -0.92 -12.15 -25.37
C GLY A 444 -1.11 -12.95 -24.08
N GLY A 445 -1.71 -12.34 -23.06
CA GLY A 445 -2.11 -13.04 -21.84
C GLY A 445 -3.03 -14.21 -22.23
N ARG A 446 -2.69 -15.37 -21.75
CA ARG A 446 -3.53 -16.57 -21.74
C ARG A 446 -4.51 -16.49 -20.61
#